data_447d1904eba1fe929f371af6b1609f06
#
_entry.id   447d1904eba1fe929f371af6b1609f06
#
_cell.length_a   1.000
_cell.length_b   1.000
_cell.length_c   1.000
_cell.angle_alpha   90.00
_cell.angle_beta   90.00
_cell.angle_gamma   90.00
#
_symmetry.space_group_name_H-M   'P 1'
#
loop_
_entity.id
_entity.type
_entity.pdbx_description
1 polymer ?
#
loop_
_entity_poly.entity_id
_entity_poly.type
_entity_poly.pdbx_seq_one_letter_code
_entity_poly.pdbx_strand_id
1 'polypeptide(L)'
;QVQLQESGPSLVKPSQTLSLTCTVSGFSLASYAVNWVRQAPGKALEWVGGITSGGYKYYNPALKSRLSITRDTSKSQVSLALSSVTTEDTAAYYCVRGYGGIYWGPGLLVTVSS
;
A
#
# COMPACT_ATOMS: atom_id res chain seq x y z
N GLN A 1 -5.23 -2.32 -20.83
CA GLN A 1 -3.94 -2.12 -20.20
C GLN A 1 -4.03 -2.26 -18.70
N VAL A 2 -2.99 -2.81 -18.14
CA VAL A 2 -2.87 -2.94 -16.70
C VAL A 2 -2.41 -1.62 -16.11
N GLN A 3 -3.17 -1.11 -15.13
CA GLN A 3 -2.80 0.11 -14.42
C GLN A 3 -3.09 -0.05 -12.94
N LEU A 4 -2.26 0.57 -12.13
CA LEU A 4 -2.45 0.70 -10.68
C LEU A 4 -2.22 2.16 -10.31
N GLN A 5 -3.05 2.69 -9.41
CA GLN A 5 -2.97 4.08 -8.99
C GLN A 5 -3.20 4.19 -7.49
N GLU A 6 -2.21 4.69 -6.78
CA GLU A 6 -2.33 4.99 -5.36
C GLU A 6 -3.08 6.31 -5.17
N SER A 7 -3.88 6.38 -4.13
CA SER A 7 -4.52 7.62 -3.70
C SER A 7 -4.57 7.70 -2.18
N GLY A 8 -4.55 8.92 -1.66
CA GLY A 8 -4.56 9.19 -0.24
C GLY A 8 -3.93 10.54 0.07
N PRO A 9 -3.73 10.84 1.36
CA PRO A 9 -3.14 12.11 1.77
C PRO A 9 -1.64 12.14 1.52
N SER A 10 -1.11 13.33 1.24
CA SER A 10 0.34 13.53 1.13
C SER A 10 0.97 13.94 2.46
N LEU A 11 0.16 14.35 3.42
CA LEU A 11 0.62 14.83 4.72
C LEU A 11 -0.28 14.26 5.83
N VAL A 12 0.34 13.67 6.83
CA VAL A 12 -0.35 13.06 7.97
C VAL A 12 0.37 13.49 9.24
N LYS A 13 -0.38 13.73 10.32
CA LYS A 13 0.23 14.07 11.61
C LYS A 13 0.62 12.82 12.37
N PRO A 14 1.68 12.89 13.20
CA PRO A 14 2.03 11.78 14.08
C PRO A 14 0.86 11.31 14.91
N SER A 15 0.81 10.04 15.20
CA SER A 15 -0.22 9.31 15.94
C SER A 15 -1.51 9.08 15.17
N GLN A 16 -1.70 9.70 14.02
CA GLN A 16 -2.88 9.46 13.18
C GLN A 16 -2.74 8.15 12.40
N THR A 17 -3.81 7.76 11.73
CA THR A 17 -3.83 6.61 10.83
C THR A 17 -3.68 7.10 9.40
N LEU A 18 -2.71 6.51 8.70
CA LEU A 18 -2.52 6.73 7.27
C LEU A 18 -3.41 5.74 6.52
N SER A 19 -4.31 6.25 5.68
CA SER A 19 -5.19 5.42 4.84
C SER A 19 -4.89 5.68 3.39
N LEU A 20 -4.54 4.62 2.66
CA LEU A 20 -4.23 4.65 1.24
C LEU A 20 -5.14 3.69 0.49
N THR A 21 -5.42 3.99 -0.76
CA THR A 21 -6.19 3.12 -1.64
C THR A 21 -5.42 2.92 -2.94
N CYS A 22 -5.39 1.68 -3.41
CA CYS A 22 -4.87 1.33 -4.73
C CYS A 22 -6.06 0.94 -5.60
N THR A 23 -6.29 1.71 -6.66
CA THR A 23 -7.33 1.40 -7.65
C THR A 23 -6.65 0.78 -8.86
N VAL A 24 -7.14 -0.39 -9.26
CA VAL A 24 -6.56 -1.13 -10.37
C VAL A 24 -7.50 -1.18 -11.55
N SER A 25 -6.94 -1.33 -12.75
CA SER A 25 -7.70 -1.52 -13.97
C SER A 25 -6.93 -2.45 -14.90
N GLY A 26 -7.66 -3.11 -15.80
CA GLY A 26 -7.07 -4.03 -16.76
C GLY A 26 -6.86 -5.45 -16.24
N PHE A 27 -7.25 -5.73 -15.00
CA PHE A 27 -7.21 -7.07 -14.43
C PHE A 27 -8.14 -7.16 -13.22
N SER A 28 -8.43 -8.36 -12.79
CA SER A 28 -9.28 -8.61 -11.62
C SER A 28 -8.44 -8.89 -10.38
N LEU A 29 -8.84 -8.33 -9.25
CA LEU A 29 -8.23 -8.62 -7.96
C LEU A 29 -8.48 -10.07 -7.52
N ALA A 30 -9.45 -10.75 -8.10
CA ALA A 30 -9.67 -12.16 -7.86
C ALA A 30 -8.64 -13.05 -8.59
N SER A 31 -7.85 -12.48 -9.50
CA SER A 31 -6.89 -13.22 -10.31
C SER A 31 -5.44 -12.94 -9.96
N TYR A 32 -5.16 -11.84 -9.29
CA TYR A 32 -3.78 -11.43 -8.96
C TYR A 32 -3.69 -10.92 -7.54
N ALA A 33 -2.56 -11.21 -6.91
CA ALA A 33 -2.21 -10.57 -5.65
C ALA A 33 -1.86 -9.10 -5.89
N VAL A 34 -2.05 -8.27 -4.87
CA VAL A 34 -1.57 -6.89 -4.85
C VAL A 34 -0.79 -6.69 -3.55
N ASN A 35 0.38 -6.11 -3.68
CA ASN A 35 1.25 -5.82 -2.55
C ASN A 35 1.49 -4.33 -2.43
N TRP A 36 1.75 -3.89 -1.20
CA TRP A 36 2.20 -2.54 -0.90
C TRP A 36 3.68 -2.59 -0.54
N VAL A 37 4.45 -1.68 -1.11
CA VAL A 37 5.86 -1.47 -0.78
C VAL A 37 6.06 0.01 -0.52
N ARG A 38 7.08 0.36 0.25
CA ARG A 38 7.41 1.76 0.52
C ARG A 38 8.91 1.97 0.50
N GLN A 39 9.32 3.21 0.26
CA GLN A 39 10.72 3.57 0.29
C GLN A 39 10.87 4.92 0.98
N ALA A 40 11.49 4.91 2.16
CA ALA A 40 11.83 6.12 2.88
C ALA A 40 13.02 6.80 2.21
N PRO A 41 13.18 8.12 2.38
CA PRO A 41 14.29 8.84 1.77
C PRO A 41 15.64 8.23 2.14
N GLY A 42 16.44 7.93 1.12
CA GLY A 42 17.78 7.37 1.30
C GLY A 42 17.83 5.94 1.80
N LYS A 43 16.71 5.24 1.86
CA LYS A 43 16.65 3.88 2.38
C LYS A 43 16.24 2.89 1.31
N ALA A 44 16.40 1.60 1.62
CA ALA A 44 15.99 0.53 0.73
C ALA A 44 14.47 0.41 0.67
N LEU A 45 14.00 -0.19 -0.42
CA LEU A 45 12.59 -0.53 -0.58
C LEU A 45 12.20 -1.52 0.50
N GLU A 46 11.06 -1.28 1.14
CA GLU A 46 10.53 -2.13 2.20
C GLU A 46 9.18 -2.70 1.79
N TRP A 47 9.02 -4.00 1.89
CA TRP A 47 7.73 -4.63 1.68
C TRP A 47 6.84 -4.39 2.91
N VAL A 48 5.61 -3.94 2.66
CA VAL A 48 4.66 -3.58 3.71
C VAL A 48 3.68 -4.71 3.98
N GLY A 49 3.05 -5.22 2.95
CA GLY A 49 2.08 -6.29 3.07
C GLY A 49 1.29 -6.44 1.79
N GLY A 50 0.38 -7.38 1.77
CA GLY A 50 -0.41 -7.61 0.58
C GLY A 50 -1.62 -8.50 0.81
N ILE A 51 -2.30 -8.81 -0.28
CA ILE A 51 -3.46 -9.68 -0.29
C ILE A 51 -3.39 -10.58 -1.53
N THR A 52 -3.58 -11.88 -1.33
CA THR A 52 -3.57 -12.84 -2.43
C THR A 52 -4.83 -12.70 -3.28
N SER A 53 -4.83 -13.34 -4.44
CA SER A 53 -6.03 -13.40 -5.29
C SER A 53 -7.22 -14.03 -4.58
N GLY A 54 -6.97 -14.97 -3.68
CA GLY A 54 -8.00 -15.62 -2.87
C GLY A 54 -8.44 -14.83 -1.65
N GLY A 55 -7.83 -13.67 -1.38
CA GLY A 55 -8.21 -12.80 -0.27
C GLY A 55 -7.44 -13.01 1.02
N TYR A 56 -6.40 -13.82 1.01
CA TYR A 56 -5.54 -14.01 2.18
C TYR A 56 -4.63 -12.81 2.35
N LYS A 57 -4.62 -12.23 3.56
CA LYS A 57 -3.84 -11.04 3.89
C LYS A 57 -2.55 -11.44 4.60
N TYR A 58 -1.47 -10.71 4.29
CA TYR A 58 -0.18 -10.97 4.92
C TYR A 58 0.58 -9.66 5.09
N TYR A 59 1.35 -9.56 6.17
CA TYR A 59 1.94 -8.31 6.62
C TYR A 59 3.41 -8.48 6.97
N ASN A 60 4.19 -7.42 6.73
CA ASN A 60 5.55 -7.34 7.26
C ASN A 60 5.48 -7.46 8.79
N PRO A 61 6.20 -8.43 9.39
CA PRO A 61 6.13 -8.62 10.84
C PRO A 61 6.47 -7.37 11.66
N ALA A 62 7.36 -6.52 11.16
CA ALA A 62 7.73 -5.28 11.85
C ALA A 62 6.59 -4.25 11.90
N LEU A 63 5.61 -4.36 11.00
CA LEU A 63 4.51 -3.40 10.88
C LEU A 63 3.16 -4.01 11.21
N LYS A 64 3.08 -5.31 11.37
CA LYS A 64 1.84 -6.07 11.43
C LYS A 64 0.85 -5.53 12.46
N SER A 65 1.33 -5.15 13.64
CA SER A 65 0.45 -4.68 14.72
C SER A 65 -0.25 -3.36 14.37
N ARG A 66 0.26 -2.62 13.40
CA ARG A 66 -0.29 -1.31 13.00
C ARG A 66 -0.99 -1.33 11.65
N LEU A 67 -0.99 -2.48 10.95
CA LEU A 67 -1.46 -2.58 9.56
C LEU A 67 -2.82 -3.27 9.47
N SER A 68 -3.62 -2.77 8.52
CA SER A 68 -4.83 -3.44 8.08
C SER A 68 -4.95 -3.27 6.57
N ILE A 69 -5.06 -4.38 5.85
CA ILE A 69 -5.28 -4.39 4.41
C ILE A 69 -6.66 -4.96 4.16
N THR A 70 -7.42 -4.28 3.30
CA THR A 70 -8.76 -4.71 2.90
C THR A 70 -8.87 -4.65 1.38
N ARG A 71 -9.89 -5.33 0.84
CA ARG A 71 -10.10 -5.38 -0.59
C ARG A 71 -11.58 -5.31 -0.91
N ASP A 72 -11.91 -4.52 -1.93
CA ASP A 72 -13.23 -4.51 -2.55
C ASP A 72 -13.06 -4.88 -4.02
N THR A 73 -13.31 -6.14 -4.35
CA THR A 73 -13.11 -6.65 -5.70
C THR A 73 -14.06 -5.98 -6.69
N SER A 74 -15.27 -5.66 -6.28
CA SER A 74 -16.26 -5.03 -7.16
C SER A 74 -15.86 -3.62 -7.55
N LYS A 75 -15.12 -2.93 -6.69
CA LYS A 75 -14.61 -1.58 -6.96
C LYS A 75 -13.19 -1.59 -7.49
N SER A 76 -12.57 -2.75 -7.63
CA SER A 76 -11.16 -2.90 -8.03
C SER A 76 -10.22 -2.09 -7.12
N GLN A 77 -10.43 -2.16 -5.82
CA GLN A 77 -9.65 -1.40 -4.84
C GLN A 77 -9.06 -2.28 -3.76
N VAL A 78 -7.82 -1.97 -3.40
CA VAL A 78 -7.14 -2.52 -2.23
C VAL A 78 -6.78 -1.35 -1.33
N SER A 79 -7.13 -1.43 -0.06
CA SER A 79 -6.90 -0.34 0.89
C SER A 79 -5.91 -0.76 1.95
N LEU A 80 -5.11 0.20 2.39
CA LEU A 80 -4.10 0.05 3.43
C LEU A 80 -4.38 1.06 4.52
N ALA A 81 -4.38 0.62 5.77
CA ALA A 81 -4.43 1.50 6.93
C ALA A 81 -3.22 1.21 7.82
N LEU A 82 -2.43 2.22 8.09
CA LEU A 82 -1.28 2.16 9.00
C LEU A 82 -1.55 3.10 10.16
N SER A 83 -1.73 2.54 11.34
CA SER A 83 -2.07 3.32 12.53
C SER A 83 -0.84 3.83 13.26
N SER A 84 -1.05 4.84 14.12
CA SER A 84 -0.03 5.38 15.02
C SER A 84 1.25 5.75 14.28
N VAL A 85 1.11 6.50 13.19
CA VAL A 85 2.26 6.84 12.35
C VAL A 85 3.24 7.77 13.10
N THR A 86 4.51 7.61 12.75
CA THR A 86 5.60 8.47 13.21
C THR A 86 6.35 9.00 11.99
N THR A 87 7.33 9.89 12.22
CA THR A 87 8.17 10.39 11.13
C THR A 87 8.91 9.28 10.40
N GLU A 88 9.10 8.11 11.05
CA GLU A 88 9.71 6.92 10.42
C GLU A 88 8.84 6.35 9.29
N ASP A 89 7.56 6.70 9.24
CA ASP A 89 6.65 6.22 8.20
C ASP A 89 6.62 7.14 6.97
N THR A 90 7.36 8.23 6.99
CA THR A 90 7.53 9.09 5.82
C THR A 90 8.21 8.29 4.71
N ALA A 91 7.55 8.16 3.57
CA ALA A 91 8.04 7.35 2.46
C ALA A 91 7.20 7.59 1.21
N ALA A 92 7.72 7.15 0.09
CA ALA A 92 6.91 6.92 -1.10
C ALA A 92 6.26 5.54 -0.97
N TYR A 93 4.95 5.48 -1.15
CA TYR A 93 4.18 4.24 -1.06
C TYR A 93 3.73 3.82 -2.45
N TYR A 94 3.95 2.56 -2.80
CA TYR A 94 3.59 2.00 -4.09
C TYR A 94 2.70 0.79 -3.89
N CYS A 95 1.71 0.60 -4.76
CA CYS A 95 1.06 -0.68 -4.90
C CYS A 95 1.57 -1.36 -6.17
N VAL A 96 1.71 -2.68 -6.10
CA VAL A 96 2.26 -3.47 -7.20
C VAL A 96 1.37 -4.69 -7.42
N ARG A 97 1.27 -5.13 -8.69
CA ARG A 97 0.59 -6.38 -8.99
C ARG A 97 1.54 -7.54 -8.72
N GLY A 98 1.05 -8.57 -8.05
CA GLY A 98 1.87 -9.74 -7.71
C GLY A 98 2.92 -9.39 -6.66
N TYR A 99 4.11 -9.90 -6.84
CA TYR A 99 5.17 -9.85 -5.84
C TYR A 99 6.38 -9.04 -6.31
N GLY A 100 6.14 -7.96 -7.06
CA GLY A 100 7.22 -7.08 -7.49
C GLY A 100 7.57 -7.20 -8.96
N GLY A 101 6.62 -7.59 -9.80
CA GLY A 101 6.79 -7.64 -11.25
C GLY A 101 6.90 -6.27 -11.89
N ILE A 102 6.44 -6.16 -13.12
CA ILE A 102 6.60 -4.93 -13.92
C ILE A 102 5.47 -3.93 -13.74
N TYR A 103 4.36 -4.32 -13.12
CA TYR A 103 3.19 -3.45 -12.99
C TYR A 103 3.13 -2.82 -11.62
N TRP A 104 3.51 -1.57 -11.57
CA TRP A 104 3.59 -0.73 -10.36
C TRP A 104 2.73 0.51 -10.54
N GLY A 105 2.12 0.98 -9.47
CA GLY A 105 1.58 2.34 -9.46
C GLY A 105 2.72 3.35 -9.51
N PRO A 106 2.40 4.62 -9.83
CA PRO A 106 3.43 5.68 -9.91
C PRO A 106 4.02 6.06 -8.56
N GLY A 107 3.35 5.66 -7.48
CA GLY A 107 3.80 5.99 -6.14
C GLY A 107 3.17 7.27 -5.60
N LEU A 108 3.01 7.31 -4.29
CA LEU A 108 2.47 8.46 -3.58
C LEU A 108 3.40 8.80 -2.43
N LEU A 109 3.95 10.00 -2.44
CA LEU A 109 4.80 10.45 -1.33
C LEU A 109 3.90 10.86 -0.16
N VAL A 110 4.17 10.27 1.01
CA VAL A 110 3.48 10.59 2.24
C VAL A 110 4.50 11.10 3.25
N THR A 111 4.26 12.30 3.76
CA THR A 111 5.10 12.90 4.80
C THR A 111 4.33 12.89 6.12
N VAL A 112 4.98 12.41 7.18
CA VAL A 112 4.44 12.48 8.54
C VAL A 112 5.14 13.61 9.25
N SER A 113 4.38 14.65 9.62
CA SER A 113 4.94 15.87 10.22
C SER A 113 3.87 16.59 11.03
N SER A 114 4.25 17.11 12.16
CA SER A 114 3.36 17.90 13.01
C SER A 114 3.19 19.35 12.54
#